data_92d209ab2178a5ddcddc7b6b1419db2a
#
_entry.id   92d209ab2178a5ddcddc7b6b1419db2a
#
_cell.length_a   1.000
_cell.length_b   1.000
_cell.length_c   1.000
_cell.angle_alpha   90.00
_cell.angle_beta   90.00
_cell.angle_gamma   90.00
#
_symmetry.space_group_name_H-M   'P 1'
#
loop_
_entity.id
_entity.type
_entity.pdbx_description
1 polymer ?
#
loop_
_entity_poly.entity_id
_entity_poly.type
_entity_poly.pdbx_seq_one_letter_code
_entity_poly.pdbx_strand_id
1 'polypeptide(L)'
;MNATSSRAHTIVVIEFKQRQTTAGKKTEKLSVINLVDLAGSERQSKTQAQGARLKEAIGINQSLTTLGQVITALAEKSDTKKDIFVPYRNSALTRILQNALGGNSKTIMICAISPASDNYDESLSTLRYADQAKKIKNKPVVNESETDKLIRSHPWLDLVNKFQE
;
A
#
# COMPACT_ATOMS: atom_id res chain seq x y z
N MET A 1 2.85 -22.06 15.29
CA MET A 1 2.41 -21.12 14.23
C MET A 1 0.89 -21.26 14.07
N ASN A 2 0.16 -20.17 13.98
CA ASN A 2 -1.28 -20.21 13.72
C ASN A 2 -1.50 -20.62 12.26
N ALA A 3 -2.09 -21.82 12.04
CA ALA A 3 -2.27 -22.39 10.71
C ALA A 3 -3.20 -21.57 9.78
N THR A 4 -3.94 -20.63 10.32
CA THR A 4 -4.90 -19.80 9.58
C THR A 4 -4.28 -18.46 9.14
N SER A 5 -3.42 -17.84 9.96
CA SER A 5 -2.85 -16.51 9.66
C SER A 5 -1.86 -16.51 8.50
N SER A 6 -1.12 -17.62 8.26
CA SER A 6 -0.22 -17.74 7.12
C SER A 6 -0.93 -17.89 5.77
N ARG A 7 -2.26 -18.02 5.77
CA ARG A 7 -3.08 -18.29 4.58
C ARG A 7 -4.07 -17.18 4.25
N ALA A 8 -4.07 -16.10 4.98
CA ALA A 8 -4.97 -14.98 4.75
C ALA A 8 -4.20 -13.67 4.69
N HIS A 9 -4.53 -12.81 3.73
CA HIS A 9 -4.11 -11.41 3.80
C HIS A 9 -5.01 -10.69 4.80
N THR A 10 -4.40 -10.02 5.76
CA THR A 10 -5.13 -9.24 6.77
C THR A 10 -4.84 -7.76 6.57
N ILE A 11 -5.90 -6.96 6.51
CA ILE A 11 -5.77 -5.50 6.37
C ILE A 11 -6.59 -4.87 7.48
N VAL A 12 -5.92 -4.13 8.37
CA VAL A 12 -6.56 -3.30 9.40
C VAL A 12 -6.54 -1.87 8.91
N VAL A 13 -7.71 -1.27 8.80
CA VAL A 13 -7.88 0.11 8.35
C VAL A 13 -8.23 0.99 9.55
N ILE A 14 -7.42 2.02 9.79
CA ILE A 14 -7.64 3.00 10.86
C ILE A 14 -7.90 4.35 10.19
N GLU A 15 -9.08 4.91 10.40
CA GLU A 15 -9.40 6.27 10.01
C GLU A 15 -9.07 7.24 11.14
N PHE A 16 -8.17 8.16 10.86
CA PHE A 16 -7.76 9.19 11.80
C PHE A 16 -8.25 10.55 11.35
N LYS A 17 -9.24 11.07 12.07
CA LYS A 17 -9.89 12.35 11.80
C LYS A 17 -9.37 13.41 12.76
N GLN A 18 -8.66 14.39 12.25
CA GLN A 18 -8.11 15.50 13.00
C GLN A 18 -8.94 16.76 12.75
N ARG A 19 -9.49 17.33 13.82
CA ARG A 19 -10.21 18.61 13.80
C ARG A 19 -9.43 19.64 14.58
N GLN A 20 -9.18 20.79 13.97
CA GLN A 20 -8.49 21.91 14.59
C GLN A 20 -9.39 23.15 14.49
N THR A 21 -9.51 23.90 15.60
CA THR A 21 -10.19 25.19 15.61
C THR A 21 -9.15 26.27 15.92
N THR A 22 -8.93 27.18 14.99
CA THR A 22 -7.98 28.29 15.16
C THR A 22 -8.70 29.59 14.77
N ALA A 23 -8.79 30.54 15.71
CA ALA A 23 -9.47 31.83 15.50
C ALA A 23 -10.90 31.69 14.92
N GLY A 24 -11.71 30.77 15.48
CA GLY A 24 -13.08 30.49 15.02
C GLY A 24 -13.21 29.62 13.76
N LYS A 25 -12.12 29.39 13.02
CA LYS A 25 -12.11 28.50 11.85
C LYS A 25 -11.90 27.06 12.27
N LYS A 26 -12.76 26.18 11.74
CA LYS A 26 -12.66 24.72 11.91
C LYS A 26 -12.04 24.11 10.66
N THR A 27 -10.90 23.48 10.79
CA THR A 27 -10.26 22.68 9.74
C THR A 27 -10.38 21.20 10.07
N GLU A 28 -10.55 20.37 9.05
CA GLU A 28 -10.66 18.93 9.21
C GLU A 28 -9.68 18.23 8.26
N LYS A 29 -8.86 17.31 8.80
CA LYS A 29 -7.98 16.45 8.02
C LYS A 29 -8.35 15.01 8.29
N LEU A 30 -8.49 14.22 7.22
CA LEU A 30 -8.73 12.78 7.30
C LEU A 30 -7.49 12.03 6.84
N SER A 31 -6.97 11.17 7.69
CA SER A 31 -5.88 10.26 7.36
C SER A 31 -6.36 8.82 7.48
N VAL A 32 -5.98 7.99 6.52
CA VAL A 32 -6.26 6.55 6.53
C VAL A 32 -4.95 5.81 6.69
N ILE A 33 -4.85 4.97 7.72
CA ILE A 33 -3.69 4.14 8.02
C ILE A 33 -4.07 2.70 7.73
N ASN A 34 -3.41 2.07 6.77
CA ASN A 34 -3.59 0.66 6.46
C ASN A 34 -2.42 -0.14 7.02
N LEU A 35 -2.70 -1.05 7.97
CA LEU A 35 -1.75 -2.03 8.46
C LEU A 35 -2.03 -3.34 7.71
N VAL A 36 -1.07 -3.78 6.92
CA VAL A 36 -1.22 -4.90 6.01
C VAL A 36 -0.29 -6.03 6.41
N ASP A 37 -0.86 -7.19 6.70
CA ASP A 37 -0.16 -8.44 6.92
C ASP A 37 -0.52 -9.41 5.78
N LEU A 38 0.46 -9.76 4.97
CA LEU A 38 0.26 -10.62 3.81
C LEU A 38 0.36 -12.10 4.20
N ALA A 39 -0.39 -12.95 3.50
CA ALA A 39 -0.19 -14.38 3.61
C ALA A 39 1.24 -14.78 3.24
N GLY A 40 1.71 -15.91 3.73
CA GLY A 40 3.06 -16.41 3.49
C GLY A 40 3.37 -16.61 2.01
N SER A 41 4.59 -16.29 1.63
CA SER A 41 5.13 -16.44 0.28
C SER A 41 5.89 -17.77 0.07
N GLU A 42 5.87 -18.63 1.08
CA GLU A 42 6.56 -19.92 1.04
C GLU A 42 6.06 -20.80 -0.11
N ARG A 43 6.99 -21.52 -0.76
CA ARG A 43 6.67 -22.43 -1.86
C ARG A 43 5.78 -23.57 -1.41
N GLN A 44 4.71 -23.85 -2.17
CA GLN A 44 3.75 -24.94 -1.92
C GLN A 44 4.38 -26.35 -1.88
N SER A 45 5.59 -26.53 -2.42
CA SER A 45 6.29 -27.81 -2.37
C SER A 45 6.51 -28.32 -0.95
N LYS A 46 6.43 -27.46 0.06
CA LYS A 46 6.55 -27.83 1.48
C LYS A 46 5.18 -28.14 2.13
N THR A 47 4.06 -27.89 1.43
CA THR A 47 2.71 -28.14 1.98
C THR A 47 2.01 -29.20 1.13
N GLN A 48 1.81 -30.42 1.67
CA GLN A 48 1.08 -31.53 1.02
C GLN A 48 -0.45 -31.24 1.02
N ALA A 49 -0.86 -30.07 0.50
CA ALA A 49 -2.26 -29.65 0.53
C ALA A 49 -3.06 -30.35 -0.58
N GLN A 50 -4.21 -30.94 -0.23
CA GLN A 50 -5.15 -31.59 -1.16
C GLN A 50 -6.55 -30.96 -1.07
N GLY A 51 -7.33 -31.06 -2.15
CA GLY A 51 -8.74 -30.65 -2.18
C GLY A 51 -8.97 -29.14 -2.03
N ALA A 52 -9.83 -28.74 -1.08
CA ALA A 52 -10.20 -27.34 -0.84
C ALA A 52 -9.00 -26.47 -0.44
N ARG A 53 -8.06 -27.03 0.33
CA ARG A 53 -6.81 -26.34 0.73
C ARG A 53 -5.90 -26.02 -0.45
N LEU A 54 -5.92 -26.85 -1.48
CA LEU A 54 -5.15 -26.58 -2.71
C LEU A 54 -5.74 -25.39 -3.47
N LYS A 55 -7.07 -25.28 -3.58
CA LYS A 55 -7.73 -24.13 -4.23
C LYS A 55 -7.44 -22.83 -3.49
N GLU A 56 -7.50 -22.84 -2.16
CA GLU A 56 -7.15 -21.70 -1.30
C GLU A 56 -5.69 -21.25 -1.53
N ALA A 57 -4.77 -22.19 -1.49
CA ALA A 57 -3.34 -21.94 -1.70
C ALA A 57 -3.04 -21.38 -3.11
N ILE A 58 -3.76 -21.84 -4.15
CA ILE A 58 -3.66 -21.30 -5.51
C ILE A 58 -4.12 -19.83 -5.54
N GLY A 59 -5.25 -19.51 -4.90
CA GLY A 59 -5.76 -18.13 -4.82
C GLY A 59 -4.80 -17.17 -4.10
N ILE A 60 -4.19 -17.63 -3.00
CA ILE A 60 -3.19 -16.85 -2.26
C ILE A 60 -1.96 -16.59 -3.13
N ASN A 61 -1.40 -17.62 -3.77
CA ASN A 61 -0.24 -17.48 -4.64
C ASN A 61 -0.54 -16.59 -5.86
N GLN A 62 -1.74 -16.68 -6.41
CA GLN A 62 -2.16 -15.81 -7.51
C GLN A 62 -2.17 -14.34 -7.08
N SER A 63 -2.67 -14.03 -5.87
CA SER A 63 -2.69 -12.66 -5.36
C SER A 63 -1.29 -12.10 -5.14
N LEU A 64 -0.36 -12.88 -4.57
CA LEU A 64 1.03 -12.50 -4.36
C LEU A 64 1.79 -12.39 -5.69
N THR A 65 1.55 -13.28 -6.65
CA THR A 65 2.11 -13.20 -8.00
C THR A 65 1.67 -11.92 -8.69
N THR A 66 0.37 -11.60 -8.62
CA THR A 66 -0.16 -10.35 -9.18
C THR A 66 0.44 -9.13 -8.49
N LEU A 67 0.64 -9.16 -7.17
CA LEU A 67 1.32 -8.11 -6.44
C LEU A 67 2.76 -7.91 -6.96
N GLY A 68 3.48 -8.99 -7.21
CA GLY A 68 4.81 -8.94 -7.83
C GLY A 68 4.79 -8.28 -9.22
N GLN A 69 3.82 -8.64 -10.07
CA GLN A 69 3.63 -8.04 -11.39
C GLN A 69 3.36 -6.54 -11.32
N VAL A 70 2.51 -6.10 -10.37
CA VAL A 70 2.21 -4.68 -10.14
C VAL A 70 3.45 -3.93 -9.71
N ILE A 71 4.24 -4.46 -8.76
CA ILE A 71 5.49 -3.86 -8.28
C ILE A 71 6.50 -3.73 -9.42
N THR A 72 6.69 -4.79 -10.22
CA THR A 72 7.60 -4.77 -11.37
C THR A 72 7.18 -3.72 -12.41
N ALA A 73 5.90 -3.68 -12.77
CA ALA A 73 5.38 -2.71 -13.73
C ALA A 73 5.55 -1.26 -13.24
N LEU A 74 5.35 -1.01 -11.94
CA LEU A 74 5.55 0.32 -11.34
C LEU A 74 7.01 0.72 -11.25
N ALA A 75 7.90 -0.22 -10.93
CA ALA A 75 9.34 0.01 -10.94
C ALA A 75 9.83 0.38 -12.35
N GLU A 76 9.43 -0.39 -13.36
CA GLU A 76 9.75 -0.13 -14.75
C GLU A 76 9.19 1.21 -15.25
N LYS A 77 7.94 1.53 -14.91
CA LYS A 77 7.32 2.84 -15.21
C LYS A 77 8.10 3.99 -14.58
N SER A 78 8.63 3.80 -13.38
CA SER A 78 9.46 4.79 -12.68
C SER A 78 10.82 4.99 -13.35
N ASP A 79 11.45 3.91 -13.80
CA ASP A 79 12.79 3.92 -14.41
C ASP A 79 12.74 4.44 -15.85
N THR A 80 11.78 3.99 -16.64
CA THR A 80 11.69 4.29 -18.09
C THR A 80 10.86 5.52 -18.43
N LYS A 81 10.03 5.99 -17.49
CA LYS A 81 9.02 7.06 -17.70
C LYS A 81 8.01 6.75 -18.82
N LYS A 82 7.95 5.51 -19.29
CA LYS A 82 6.97 5.07 -20.29
C LYS A 82 5.61 4.86 -19.64
N ASP A 83 4.56 4.98 -20.43
CA ASP A 83 3.22 4.61 -19.97
C ASP A 83 3.06 3.09 -20.03
N ILE A 84 3.23 2.44 -18.88
CA ILE A 84 3.15 0.99 -18.73
C ILE A 84 1.84 0.66 -18.05
N PHE A 85 1.12 -0.30 -18.61
CA PHE A 85 -0.09 -0.82 -17.98
C PHE A 85 0.25 -1.54 -16.67
N VAL A 86 -0.41 -1.13 -15.57
CA VAL A 86 -0.23 -1.74 -14.25
C VAL A 86 -1.46 -2.58 -13.90
N PRO A 87 -1.31 -3.91 -13.71
CA PRO A 87 -2.43 -4.84 -13.64
C PRO A 87 -3.08 -4.90 -12.24
N TYR A 88 -3.50 -3.76 -11.67
CA TYR A 88 -4.15 -3.71 -10.34
C TYR A 88 -5.42 -4.56 -10.25
N ARG A 89 -6.14 -4.72 -11.37
CA ARG A 89 -7.45 -5.40 -11.39
C ARG A 89 -7.35 -6.92 -11.38
N ASN A 90 -6.16 -7.48 -11.54
CA ASN A 90 -5.96 -8.93 -11.63
C ASN A 90 -6.07 -9.64 -10.27
N SER A 91 -6.09 -8.90 -9.14
CA SER A 91 -6.41 -9.46 -7.83
C SER A 91 -7.14 -8.45 -6.93
N ALA A 92 -7.94 -8.96 -6.00
CA ALA A 92 -8.59 -8.13 -4.99
C ALA A 92 -7.56 -7.41 -4.13
N LEU A 93 -6.48 -8.09 -3.75
CA LEU A 93 -5.37 -7.52 -2.97
C LEU A 93 -4.78 -6.29 -3.63
N THR A 94 -4.38 -6.38 -4.90
CA THR A 94 -3.75 -5.26 -5.61
C THR A 94 -4.71 -4.10 -5.87
N ARG A 95 -6.01 -4.36 -6.00
CA ARG A 95 -7.03 -3.32 -6.07
C ARG A 95 -7.15 -2.53 -4.76
N ILE A 96 -7.16 -3.22 -3.62
CA ILE A 96 -7.22 -2.60 -2.29
C ILE A 96 -5.94 -1.79 -2.03
N LEU A 97 -4.78 -2.33 -2.41
CA LEU A 97 -3.48 -1.70 -2.20
C LEU A 97 -3.11 -0.64 -3.25
N GLN A 98 -3.98 -0.33 -4.21
CA GLN A 98 -3.67 0.57 -5.34
C GLN A 98 -3.15 1.94 -4.88
N ASN A 99 -3.76 2.52 -3.82
CA ASN A 99 -3.29 3.80 -3.28
C ASN A 99 -1.90 3.71 -2.63
N ALA A 100 -1.56 2.54 -2.07
CA ALA A 100 -0.27 2.28 -1.47
C ALA A 100 0.83 2.01 -2.51
N LEU A 101 0.44 1.59 -3.72
CA LEU A 101 1.34 1.18 -4.80
C LEU A 101 1.26 2.17 -5.97
N GLY A 102 2.02 3.24 -5.92
CA GLY A 102 2.05 4.28 -6.95
C GLY A 102 0.97 5.36 -6.83
N GLY A 103 0.17 5.36 -5.74
CA GLY A 103 -0.94 6.29 -5.53
C GLY A 103 -0.68 7.35 -4.45
N ASN A 104 -1.76 7.79 -3.78
CA ASN A 104 -1.75 8.84 -2.76
C ASN A 104 -1.53 8.26 -1.35
N SER A 105 -0.39 7.61 -1.12
CA SER A 105 -0.04 7.10 0.22
C SER A 105 1.44 7.19 0.49
N LYS A 106 1.81 7.38 1.76
CA LYS A 106 3.17 7.09 2.24
C LYS A 106 3.21 5.62 2.60
N THR A 107 4.00 4.84 1.88
CA THR A 107 4.06 3.39 2.04
C THR A 107 5.40 2.95 2.57
N ILE A 108 5.37 2.09 3.58
CA ILE A 108 6.55 1.44 4.16
C ILE A 108 6.36 -0.06 3.96
N MET A 109 7.36 -0.71 3.38
CA MET A 109 7.41 -2.16 3.23
C MET A 109 8.37 -2.75 4.25
N ILE A 110 7.87 -3.70 5.04
CA ILE A 110 8.67 -4.46 6.00
C ILE A 110 8.97 -5.81 5.37
N CYS A 111 10.26 -6.15 5.27
CA CYS A 111 10.74 -7.41 4.72
C CYS A 111 11.40 -8.25 5.81
N ALA A 112 10.82 -9.40 6.11
CA ALA A 112 11.41 -10.37 7.01
C ALA A 112 12.36 -11.30 6.23
N ILE A 113 13.58 -11.48 6.73
CA ILE A 113 14.58 -12.39 6.18
C ILE A 113 15.08 -13.32 7.28
N SER A 114 15.56 -14.50 6.89
CA SER A 114 16.10 -15.50 7.82
C SER A 114 17.63 -15.57 7.67
N PRO A 115 18.40 -15.70 8.77
CA PRO A 115 19.84 -15.94 8.73
C PRO A 115 20.21 -17.40 8.44
N ALA A 116 19.24 -18.33 8.43
CA ALA A 116 19.48 -19.74 8.20
C ALA A 116 19.85 -20.01 6.72
N SER A 117 20.87 -20.84 6.49
CA SER A 117 21.33 -21.22 5.15
C SER A 117 20.25 -21.85 4.30
N ASP A 118 19.35 -22.64 4.91
CA ASP A 118 18.24 -23.32 4.23
C ASP A 118 17.19 -22.33 3.64
N ASN A 119 17.21 -21.08 4.13
CA ASN A 119 16.30 -20.03 3.69
C ASN A 119 17.01 -18.96 2.82
N TYR A 120 18.22 -19.25 2.33
CA TYR A 120 19.01 -18.30 1.54
C TYR A 120 18.26 -17.82 0.29
N ASP A 121 17.71 -18.75 -0.49
CA ASP A 121 16.99 -18.41 -1.73
C ASP A 121 15.72 -17.58 -1.47
N GLU A 122 15.01 -17.87 -0.38
CA GLU A 122 13.82 -17.11 0.02
C GLU A 122 14.20 -15.70 0.48
N SER A 123 15.27 -15.57 1.27
CA SER A 123 15.80 -14.27 1.72
C SER A 123 16.31 -13.44 0.54
N LEU A 124 17.01 -14.04 -0.40
CA LEU A 124 17.49 -13.37 -1.61
C LEU A 124 16.33 -12.91 -2.50
N SER A 125 15.29 -13.74 -2.67
CA SER A 125 14.09 -13.38 -3.40
C SER A 125 13.36 -12.20 -2.75
N THR A 126 13.25 -12.21 -1.43
CA THR A 126 12.64 -11.12 -0.65
C THR A 126 13.41 -9.81 -0.82
N LEU A 127 14.74 -9.84 -0.79
CA LEU A 127 15.57 -8.65 -1.00
C LEU A 127 15.45 -8.09 -2.42
N ARG A 128 15.40 -8.94 -3.44
CA ARG A 128 15.17 -8.53 -4.82
C ARG A 128 13.78 -7.88 -4.98
N TYR A 129 12.78 -8.43 -4.33
CA TYR A 129 11.43 -7.89 -4.33
C TYR A 129 11.37 -6.51 -3.65
N ALA A 130 12.06 -6.36 -2.52
CA ALA A 130 12.20 -5.09 -1.81
C ALA A 130 12.91 -4.02 -2.64
N ASP A 131 13.96 -4.40 -3.38
CA ASP A 131 14.68 -3.49 -4.27
C ASP A 131 13.77 -2.96 -5.40
N GLN A 132 12.93 -3.81 -5.98
CA GLN A 132 11.94 -3.37 -6.95
C GLN A 132 10.89 -2.44 -6.32
N ALA A 133 10.36 -2.79 -5.14
CA ALA A 133 9.38 -1.97 -4.43
C ALA A 133 9.93 -0.58 -4.07
N LYS A 134 11.22 -0.47 -3.74
CA LYS A 134 11.91 0.80 -3.44
C LYS A 134 11.89 1.80 -4.61
N LYS A 135 11.78 1.33 -5.84
CA LYS A 135 11.73 2.17 -7.06
C LYS A 135 10.37 2.83 -7.27
N ILE A 136 9.32 2.35 -6.62
CA ILE A 136 7.96 2.86 -6.78
C ILE A 136 7.89 4.28 -6.21
N LYS A 137 7.34 5.20 -7.00
CA LYS A 137 7.12 6.59 -6.61
C LYS A 137 5.65 6.82 -6.30
N ASN A 138 5.34 7.03 -5.03
CA ASN A 138 4.04 7.49 -4.59
C ASN A 138 3.98 9.03 -4.63
N LYS A 139 2.77 9.58 -4.76
CA LYS A 139 2.52 11.03 -4.74
C LYS A 139 1.55 11.35 -3.59
N PRO A 140 2.00 11.30 -2.33
CA PRO A 140 1.14 11.55 -1.19
C PRO A 140 0.72 13.03 -1.16
N VAL A 141 -0.58 13.26 -1.05
CA VAL A 141 -1.21 14.57 -0.92
C VAL A 141 -1.99 14.59 0.38
N VAL A 142 -2.02 15.75 1.06
CA VAL A 142 -2.81 15.91 2.27
C VAL A 142 -4.30 15.86 1.93
N ASN A 143 -5.05 15.01 2.60
CA ASN A 143 -6.51 14.94 2.48
C ASN A 143 -7.14 16.03 3.35
N GLU A 144 -7.42 17.16 2.75
CA GLU A 144 -8.06 18.32 3.36
C GLU A 144 -9.33 18.70 2.59
N SER A 145 -10.23 19.47 3.20
CA SER A 145 -11.42 19.94 2.49
C SER A 145 -11.05 20.87 1.34
N GLU A 146 -11.90 20.96 0.31
CA GLU A 146 -11.70 21.88 -0.82
C GLU A 146 -11.58 23.34 -0.33
N THR A 147 -12.35 23.70 0.69
CA THR A 147 -12.30 25.04 1.32
C THR A 147 -10.94 25.30 1.97
N ASP A 148 -10.42 24.34 2.76
CA ASP A 148 -9.11 24.48 3.41
C ASP A 148 -7.97 24.55 2.38
N LYS A 149 -8.10 23.81 1.29
CA LYS A 149 -7.17 23.85 0.17
C LYS A 149 -7.16 25.21 -0.52
N LEU A 150 -8.34 25.78 -0.75
CA LEU A 150 -8.50 27.11 -1.35
C LEU A 150 -7.90 28.21 -0.46
N ILE A 151 -8.16 28.18 0.85
CA ILE A 151 -7.60 29.13 1.83
C ILE A 151 -6.07 29.05 1.85
N ARG A 152 -5.51 27.84 1.81
CA ARG A 152 -4.05 27.64 1.81
C ARG A 152 -3.41 28.12 0.51
N SER A 153 -4.06 27.94 -0.63
CA SER A 153 -3.54 28.39 -1.94
C SER A 153 -3.69 29.90 -2.17
N HIS A 154 -4.60 30.55 -1.44
CA HIS A 154 -4.90 31.96 -1.56
C HIS A 154 -4.95 32.65 -0.18
N PRO A 155 -3.79 32.91 0.44
CA PRO A 155 -3.71 33.52 1.79
C PRO A 155 -4.40 34.88 1.91
N TRP A 156 -4.55 35.59 0.81
CA TRP A 156 -5.27 36.88 0.77
C TRP A 156 -6.78 36.73 1.02
N LEU A 157 -7.40 35.57 0.74
CA LEU A 157 -8.80 35.29 1.09
C LEU A 157 -9.04 35.34 2.61
N ASP A 158 -8.04 35.02 3.40
CA ASP A 158 -8.09 35.15 4.86
C ASP A 158 -8.09 36.61 5.31
N LEU A 159 -7.42 37.48 4.56
CA LEU A 159 -7.42 38.92 4.82
C LEU A 159 -8.80 39.51 4.51
N VAL A 160 -9.41 39.16 3.37
CA VAL A 160 -10.72 39.67 2.96
C VAL A 160 -11.80 39.28 3.97
N ASN A 161 -11.79 38.04 4.48
CA ASN A 161 -12.77 37.59 5.49
C ASN A 161 -12.60 38.33 6.85
N LYS A 162 -11.38 38.74 7.21
CA LYS A 162 -11.11 39.53 8.43
C LYS A 162 -11.58 40.98 8.35
N PHE A 163 -11.79 41.52 7.17
CA PHE A 163 -12.29 42.88 6.97
C PHE A 163 -13.81 42.94 6.81
N GLN A 164 -14.49 41.79 6.83
CA GLN A 164 -15.97 41.72 6.78
C GLN A 164 -16.65 41.45 8.14
N GLU A 165 -15.83 41.25 9.20
CA GLU A 165 -16.24 41.25 10.61
C GLU A 165 -16.01 42.65 11.23
#